data_51155749fbfe983f5afe893101f543cd
#
_entry.id   51155749fbfe983f5afe893101f543cd
#
_cell.length_a   1.000
_cell.length_b   1.000
_cell.length_c   1.000
_cell.angle_alpha   90.00
_cell.angle_beta   90.00
_cell.angle_gamma   90.00
#
_symmetry.space_group_name_H-M   'P 1'
#
loop_
_entity.id
_entity.type
_entity.pdbx_description
1 polymer ?
#
loop_
_entity_poly.entity_id
_entity_poly.type
_entity_poly.pdbx_seq_one_letter_code
_entity_poly.pdbx_strand_id
1 'polypeptide(L)'
;MAAQIGTSDLTYFLLIVVLVMLLANPIYSLIVSRVKESRLVTYIYGFFILNLFLYAFINNLYPDNYVVGVSFYIWYNVFNFFVVSVFWAKTVNSFQTDDSKKYFGIISAFGSAGAWLGSQSVLLFLADLPVVAMLCASIGLMLGIVLSRFLNSVSSDIIKKENSGFFTELSEQFIQIKSNKLVRQLLIYAFLWTCLATSLYFFSLEIINKYSTDVVEQRKIFSLADSVVT
;
A
#
# COMPACT_ATOMS: atom_id res chain seq x y z
N MET A 1 10.52 -6.20 11.32
CA MET A 1 10.05 -7.50 10.82
C MET A 1 10.81 -7.96 9.57
N ALA A 2 10.85 -7.24 8.46
CA ALA A 2 11.69 -7.65 7.30
C ALA A 2 13.18 -7.85 7.66
N ALA A 3 13.70 -7.07 8.60
CA ALA A 3 15.07 -7.17 9.07
C ALA A 3 15.37 -8.42 9.94
N GLN A 4 14.35 -9.07 10.49
CA GLN A 4 14.48 -10.34 11.24
C GLN A 4 14.46 -11.56 10.32
N ILE A 5 14.07 -11.37 9.07
CA ILE A 5 13.99 -12.39 8.03
C ILE A 5 15.28 -12.29 7.23
N GLY A 6 16.06 -13.36 7.15
CA GLY A 6 17.29 -13.38 6.34
C GLY A 6 17.02 -13.01 4.88
N THR A 7 17.99 -12.40 4.19
CA THR A 7 17.83 -11.94 2.80
C THR A 7 17.46 -13.07 1.83
N SER A 8 17.90 -14.31 2.08
CA SER A 8 17.51 -15.49 1.31
C SER A 8 16.02 -15.80 1.44
N ASP A 9 15.47 -15.70 2.65
CA ASP A 9 14.08 -16.03 2.92
C ASP A 9 13.14 -14.93 2.39
N LEU A 10 13.58 -13.66 2.40
CA LEU A 10 12.83 -12.55 1.82
C LEU A 10 12.47 -12.76 0.34
N THR A 11 13.35 -13.37 -0.44
CA THR A 11 13.07 -13.68 -1.85
C THR A 11 11.89 -14.65 -1.99
N TYR A 12 11.82 -15.68 -1.14
CA TYR A 12 10.68 -16.61 -1.14
C TYR A 12 9.39 -15.93 -0.70
N PHE A 13 9.45 -15.05 0.30
CA PHE A 13 8.27 -14.31 0.75
C PHE A 13 7.78 -13.29 -0.26
N LEU A 14 8.66 -12.70 -1.06
CA LEU A 14 8.25 -11.85 -2.18
C LEU A 14 7.50 -12.64 -3.26
N LEU A 15 7.92 -13.85 -3.57
CA LEU A 15 7.16 -14.72 -4.49
C LEU A 15 5.77 -15.02 -3.93
N ILE A 16 5.66 -15.29 -2.63
CA ILE A 16 4.36 -15.48 -1.96
C ILE A 16 3.53 -14.20 -2.03
N VAL A 17 4.13 -13.04 -1.79
CA VAL A 17 3.44 -11.73 -1.93
C VAL A 17 2.91 -11.56 -3.35
N VAL A 18 3.69 -11.88 -4.39
CA VAL A 18 3.23 -11.79 -5.79
C VAL A 18 2.02 -12.69 -6.02
N LEU A 19 2.06 -13.95 -5.55
CA LEU A 19 0.93 -14.87 -5.68
C LEU A 19 -0.31 -14.37 -4.94
N VAL A 20 -0.14 -13.88 -3.71
CA VAL A 20 -1.23 -13.30 -2.92
C VAL A 20 -1.82 -12.07 -3.63
N MET A 21 -0.97 -11.21 -4.20
CA MET A 21 -1.42 -10.03 -4.95
C MET A 21 -2.15 -10.40 -6.24
N LEU A 22 -1.74 -11.46 -6.95
CA LEU A 22 -2.47 -11.96 -8.12
C LEU A 22 -3.89 -12.42 -7.77
N LEU A 23 -4.09 -12.96 -6.56
CA LEU A 23 -5.42 -13.31 -6.05
C LEU A 23 -6.20 -12.12 -5.48
N ALA A 24 -5.50 -11.20 -4.82
CA ALA A 24 -6.09 -10.03 -4.18
C ALA A 24 -6.62 -9.00 -5.19
N ASN A 25 -5.94 -8.81 -6.33
CA ASN A 25 -6.38 -7.88 -7.37
C ASN A 25 -7.78 -8.19 -7.95
N PRO A 26 -8.10 -9.44 -8.34
CA PRO A 26 -9.46 -9.80 -8.73
C PRO A 26 -10.51 -9.55 -7.65
N ILE A 27 -10.19 -9.86 -6.40
CA ILE A 27 -11.07 -9.62 -5.26
C ILE A 27 -11.33 -8.10 -5.11
N TYR A 28 -10.29 -7.29 -5.25
CA TYR A 28 -10.40 -5.83 -5.24
C TYR A 28 -11.32 -5.33 -6.37
N SER A 29 -11.14 -5.81 -7.59
CA SER A 29 -12.00 -5.46 -8.74
C SER A 29 -13.46 -5.80 -8.47
N LEU A 30 -13.75 -6.99 -7.92
CA LEU A 30 -15.09 -7.40 -7.53
C LEU A 30 -15.69 -6.51 -6.42
N ILE A 31 -14.90 -6.08 -5.45
CA ILE A 31 -15.37 -5.17 -4.39
C ILE A 31 -15.71 -3.80 -5.00
N VAL A 32 -14.82 -3.26 -5.82
CA VAL A 32 -15.01 -1.95 -6.47
C VAL A 32 -16.24 -1.93 -7.38
N SER A 33 -16.50 -3.03 -8.10
CA SER A 33 -17.66 -3.13 -9.00
C SER A 33 -19.02 -3.23 -8.27
N ARG A 34 -19.02 -3.77 -7.04
CA ARG A 34 -20.27 -4.01 -6.26
C ARG A 34 -20.56 -2.97 -5.20
N VAL A 35 -19.52 -2.32 -4.67
CA VAL A 35 -19.66 -1.35 -3.59
C VAL A 35 -19.83 0.04 -4.15
N LYS A 36 -20.80 0.80 -3.62
CA LYS A 36 -20.96 2.22 -3.97
C LYS A 36 -19.67 2.98 -3.63
N GLU A 37 -19.21 3.81 -4.55
CA GLU A 37 -17.98 4.60 -4.42
C GLU A 37 -17.90 5.37 -3.09
N SER A 38 -19.02 5.96 -2.66
CA SER A 38 -19.09 6.71 -1.39
C SER A 38 -18.82 5.86 -0.14
N ARG A 39 -18.96 4.55 -0.22
CA ARG A 39 -18.73 3.61 0.90
C ARG A 39 -17.46 2.78 0.74
N LEU A 40 -16.83 2.81 -0.42
CA LEU A 40 -15.67 1.99 -0.74
C LEU A 40 -14.52 2.22 0.24
N VAL A 41 -14.17 3.49 0.48
CA VAL A 41 -13.13 3.88 1.47
C VAL A 41 -13.48 3.35 2.85
N THR A 42 -14.74 3.51 3.28
CA THR A 42 -15.18 3.07 4.62
C THR A 42 -15.06 1.56 4.80
N TYR A 43 -15.44 0.77 3.81
CA TYR A 43 -15.38 -0.70 3.93
C TYR A 43 -13.94 -1.21 3.88
N ILE A 44 -13.14 -0.72 2.94
CA ILE A 44 -11.74 -1.20 2.78
C ILE A 44 -10.88 -0.74 3.94
N TYR A 45 -10.94 0.54 4.31
CA TYR A 45 -10.15 1.05 5.45
C TYR A 45 -10.64 0.44 6.77
N GLY A 46 -11.96 0.28 6.95
CA GLY A 46 -12.53 -0.37 8.13
C GLY A 46 -12.06 -1.82 8.29
N PHE A 47 -12.01 -2.58 7.18
CA PHE A 47 -11.45 -3.93 7.19
C PHE A 47 -9.98 -3.93 7.62
N PHE A 48 -9.16 -3.01 7.10
CA PHE A 48 -7.75 -2.94 7.46
C PHE A 48 -7.51 -2.42 8.87
N ILE A 49 -8.33 -1.52 9.37
CA ILE A 49 -8.30 -1.10 10.78
C ILE A 49 -8.54 -2.30 11.71
N LEU A 50 -9.56 -3.11 11.41
CA LEU A 50 -9.83 -4.33 12.19
C LEU A 50 -8.63 -5.29 12.18
N ASN A 51 -8.00 -5.49 11.02
CA ASN A 51 -6.81 -6.32 10.91
C ASN A 51 -5.61 -5.74 11.68
N LEU A 52 -5.40 -4.42 11.67
CA LEU A 52 -4.34 -3.78 12.45
C LEU A 52 -4.53 -4.00 13.96
N PHE A 53 -5.76 -3.87 14.47
CA PHE A 53 -6.06 -4.20 15.85
C PHE A 53 -5.82 -5.67 16.18
N LEU A 54 -6.18 -6.57 15.26
CA LEU A 54 -5.93 -7.99 15.42
C LEU A 54 -4.42 -8.29 15.48
N TYR A 55 -3.62 -7.74 14.57
CA TYR A 55 -2.17 -7.90 14.59
C TYR A 55 -1.52 -7.24 15.81
N ALA A 56 -1.99 -6.09 16.26
CA ALA A 56 -1.52 -5.45 17.48
C ALA A 56 -1.79 -6.36 18.70
N PHE A 57 -2.97 -6.96 18.78
CA PHE A 57 -3.34 -7.90 19.83
C PHE A 57 -2.49 -9.18 19.79
N ILE A 58 -2.33 -9.80 18.62
CA ILE A 58 -1.52 -11.02 18.44
C ILE A 58 -0.04 -10.74 18.77
N ASN A 59 0.50 -9.60 18.33
CA ASN A 59 1.89 -9.24 18.62
C ASN A 59 2.13 -8.99 20.11
N ASN A 60 1.11 -8.53 20.84
CA ASN A 60 1.21 -8.36 22.30
C ASN A 60 1.18 -9.72 23.04
N LEU A 61 0.45 -10.71 22.51
CA LEU A 61 0.41 -12.07 23.10
C LEU A 61 1.65 -12.90 22.75
N TYR A 62 2.17 -12.74 21.54
CA TYR A 62 3.28 -13.53 21.00
C TYR A 62 4.35 -12.59 20.41
N PRO A 63 5.06 -11.82 21.27
CA PRO A 63 6.13 -10.97 20.81
C PRO A 63 7.23 -11.82 20.16
N ASP A 64 7.79 -11.31 19.06
CA ASP A 64 8.90 -11.94 18.31
C ASP A 64 8.61 -13.31 17.67
N ASN A 65 7.34 -13.70 17.57
CA ASN A 65 6.98 -14.93 16.86
C ASN A 65 7.22 -14.78 15.34
N TYR A 66 8.07 -15.65 14.81
CA TYR A 66 8.45 -15.63 13.38
C TYR A 66 7.26 -15.74 12.42
N VAL A 67 6.31 -16.65 12.72
CA VAL A 67 5.13 -16.87 11.87
C VAL A 67 4.23 -15.63 11.84
N VAL A 68 4.05 -14.97 12.98
CA VAL A 68 3.31 -13.70 13.08
C VAL A 68 4.03 -12.62 12.27
N GLY A 69 5.36 -12.54 12.35
CA GLY A 69 6.17 -11.60 11.59
C GLY A 69 6.04 -11.79 10.08
N VAL A 70 6.15 -13.02 9.59
CA VAL A 70 6.00 -13.36 8.16
C VAL A 70 4.58 -13.08 7.66
N SER A 71 3.55 -13.50 8.42
CA SER A 71 2.16 -13.24 8.03
C SER A 71 1.84 -11.75 7.96
N PHE A 72 2.37 -10.97 8.91
CA PHE A 72 2.25 -9.51 8.88
C PHE A 72 2.97 -8.89 7.70
N TYR A 73 4.15 -9.38 7.34
CA TYR A 73 4.90 -8.89 6.18
C TYR A 73 4.12 -9.09 4.88
N ILE A 74 3.56 -10.28 4.65
CA ILE A 74 2.77 -10.57 3.46
C ILE A 74 1.50 -9.71 3.45
N TRP A 75 0.77 -9.66 4.58
CA TRP A 75 -0.43 -8.86 4.74
C TRP A 75 -0.17 -7.36 4.54
N TYR A 76 0.95 -6.83 5.04
CA TYR A 76 1.31 -5.42 4.92
C TYR A 76 1.46 -4.98 3.46
N ASN A 77 2.01 -5.85 2.60
CA ASN A 77 2.09 -5.55 1.16
C ASN A 77 0.70 -5.44 0.52
N VAL A 78 -0.23 -6.33 0.88
CA VAL A 78 -1.63 -6.27 0.44
C VAL A 78 -2.30 -4.99 0.98
N PHE A 79 -2.13 -4.72 2.26
CA PHE A 79 -2.62 -3.52 2.92
C PHE A 79 -2.18 -2.24 2.19
N ASN A 80 -0.89 -2.09 1.97
CA ASN A 80 -0.31 -0.92 1.32
C ASN A 80 -0.90 -0.72 -0.08
N PHE A 81 -0.94 -1.78 -0.89
CA PHE A 81 -1.52 -1.73 -2.22
C PHE A 81 -2.98 -1.26 -2.21
N PHE A 82 -3.82 -1.86 -1.37
CA PHE A 82 -5.26 -1.54 -1.33
C PHE A 82 -5.52 -0.12 -0.82
N VAL A 83 -4.86 0.28 0.27
CA VAL A 83 -5.04 1.61 0.85
C VAL A 83 -4.68 2.70 -0.15
N VAL A 84 -3.53 2.57 -0.82
CA VAL A 84 -3.07 3.53 -1.83
C VAL A 84 -3.96 3.51 -3.06
N SER A 85 -4.38 2.32 -3.53
CA SER A 85 -5.26 2.19 -4.70
C SER A 85 -6.63 2.84 -4.47
N VAL A 86 -7.22 2.62 -3.29
CA VAL A 86 -8.51 3.24 -2.92
C VAL A 86 -8.38 4.75 -2.78
N PHE A 87 -7.30 5.23 -2.20
CA PHE A 87 -7.01 6.66 -2.10
C PHE A 87 -6.96 7.31 -3.48
N TRP A 88 -6.16 6.76 -4.41
CA TRP A 88 -6.05 7.30 -5.76
C TRP A 88 -7.34 7.17 -6.57
N ALA A 89 -8.05 6.05 -6.45
CA ALA A 89 -9.35 5.89 -7.09
C ALA A 89 -10.33 6.98 -6.64
N LYS A 90 -10.42 7.23 -5.33
CA LYS A 90 -11.26 8.31 -4.79
C LYS A 90 -10.79 9.70 -5.23
N THR A 91 -9.49 9.94 -5.23
CA THR A 91 -8.90 11.22 -5.64
C THR A 91 -9.20 11.51 -7.12
N VAL A 92 -8.94 10.55 -8.01
CA VAL A 92 -9.20 10.71 -9.45
C VAL A 92 -10.67 11.02 -9.71
N ASN A 93 -11.59 10.34 -9.04
CA ASN A 93 -13.02 10.51 -9.20
C ASN A 93 -13.57 11.81 -8.55
N SER A 94 -12.76 12.48 -7.73
CA SER A 94 -13.16 13.74 -7.06
C SER A 94 -12.85 14.99 -7.88
N PHE A 95 -12.09 14.89 -8.97
CA PHE A 95 -11.67 16.05 -9.78
C PHE A 95 -12.07 15.89 -11.24
N GLN A 96 -12.38 17.03 -11.90
CA GLN A 96 -12.48 17.09 -13.35
C GLN A 96 -11.07 17.04 -13.98
N THR A 97 -10.99 16.66 -15.25
CA THR A 97 -9.72 16.41 -15.95
C THR A 97 -8.76 17.59 -15.93
N ASP A 98 -9.25 18.83 -16.04
CA ASP A 98 -8.42 20.03 -16.06
C ASP A 98 -7.93 20.41 -14.66
N ASP A 99 -8.75 20.25 -13.64
CA ASP A 99 -8.40 20.51 -12.25
C ASP A 99 -7.43 19.46 -11.70
N SER A 100 -7.52 18.21 -12.16
CA SER A 100 -6.67 17.12 -11.69
C SER A 100 -5.19 17.41 -11.91
N LYS A 101 -4.80 18.00 -13.04
CA LYS A 101 -3.40 18.37 -13.34
C LYS A 101 -2.81 19.34 -12.32
N LYS A 102 -3.64 20.26 -11.81
CA LYS A 102 -3.24 21.29 -10.84
C LYS A 102 -3.11 20.73 -9.43
N TYR A 103 -4.09 19.90 -9.02
CA TYR A 103 -4.18 19.46 -7.63
C TYR A 103 -3.38 18.20 -7.33
N PHE A 104 -3.11 17.32 -8.31
CA PHE A 104 -2.33 16.09 -8.07
C PHE A 104 -0.91 16.38 -7.60
N GLY A 105 -0.25 17.43 -8.12
CA GLY A 105 1.06 17.84 -7.65
C GLY A 105 1.05 18.26 -6.17
N ILE A 106 0.03 19.02 -5.77
CA ILE A 106 -0.13 19.47 -4.38
C ILE A 106 -0.43 18.27 -3.47
N ILE A 107 -1.35 17.39 -3.88
CA ILE A 107 -1.71 16.17 -3.13
C ILE A 107 -0.48 15.28 -2.94
N SER A 108 0.33 15.09 -3.99
CA SER A 108 1.57 14.32 -3.90
C SER A 108 2.59 14.95 -2.96
N ALA A 109 2.74 16.30 -2.98
CA ALA A 109 3.63 17.01 -2.07
C ALA A 109 3.21 16.83 -0.60
N PHE A 110 1.90 16.89 -0.29
CA PHE A 110 1.38 16.58 1.04
C PHE A 110 1.57 15.10 1.40
N GLY A 111 1.48 14.19 0.41
CA GLY A 111 1.81 12.78 0.59
C GLY A 111 3.27 12.58 1.01
N SER A 112 4.21 13.24 0.33
CA SER A 112 5.63 13.24 0.71
C SER A 112 5.86 13.84 2.10
N ALA A 113 5.23 14.97 2.42
CA ALA A 113 5.31 15.54 3.77
C ALA A 113 4.78 14.57 4.84
N GLY A 114 3.69 13.85 4.54
CA GLY A 114 3.14 12.81 5.43
C GLY A 114 4.09 11.62 5.61
N ALA A 115 4.73 11.17 4.55
CA ALA A 115 5.72 10.09 4.59
C ALA A 115 6.95 10.51 5.43
N TRP A 116 7.43 11.75 5.25
CA TRP A 116 8.51 12.31 6.05
C TRP A 116 8.15 12.37 7.54
N LEU A 117 6.97 12.90 7.89
CA LEU A 117 6.49 12.93 9.28
C LEU A 117 6.35 11.51 9.87
N GLY A 118 5.86 10.56 9.08
CA GLY A 118 5.79 9.15 9.47
C GLY A 118 7.15 8.57 9.79
N SER A 119 8.14 8.79 8.93
CA SER A 119 9.53 8.36 9.13
C SER A 119 10.13 8.99 10.39
N GLN A 120 9.97 10.30 10.58
CA GLN A 120 10.45 10.98 11.79
C GLN A 120 9.77 10.43 13.06
N SER A 121 8.50 10.09 13.01
CA SER A 121 7.78 9.50 14.14
C SER A 121 8.35 8.13 14.53
N VAL A 122 8.73 7.31 13.55
CA VAL A 122 9.40 6.03 13.80
C VAL A 122 10.78 6.26 14.39
N LEU A 123 11.56 7.17 13.80
CA LEU A 123 12.93 7.47 14.24
C LEU A 123 12.97 7.93 15.71
N LEU A 124 12.06 8.81 16.09
CA LEU A 124 12.09 9.47 17.39
C LEU A 124 11.36 8.70 18.50
N PHE A 125 10.24 8.03 18.18
CA PHE A 125 9.33 7.54 19.21
C PHE A 125 8.82 6.11 19.01
N LEU A 126 8.71 5.59 17.79
CA LEU A 126 7.96 4.37 17.51
C LEU A 126 8.85 3.16 17.19
N ALA A 127 10.18 3.32 17.10
CA ALA A 127 11.09 2.23 16.72
C ALA A 127 10.98 1.02 17.67
N ASP A 128 10.79 1.27 18.97
CA ASP A 128 10.68 0.26 20.03
C ASP A 128 9.24 -0.17 20.31
N LEU A 129 8.24 0.50 19.70
CA LEU A 129 6.83 0.39 20.06
C LEU A 129 5.96 -0.04 18.86
N PRO A 130 6.13 -1.27 18.33
CA PRO A 130 5.41 -1.71 17.12
C PRO A 130 3.88 -1.70 17.28
N VAL A 131 3.38 -2.02 18.47
CA VAL A 131 1.93 -1.98 18.76
C VAL A 131 1.40 -0.56 18.68
N VAL A 132 2.14 0.42 19.23
CA VAL A 132 1.75 1.84 19.17
C VAL A 132 1.77 2.33 17.72
N ALA A 133 2.75 1.92 16.92
CA ALA A 133 2.80 2.26 15.50
C ALA A 133 1.57 1.73 14.73
N MET A 134 1.11 0.48 15.01
CA MET A 134 -0.11 -0.08 14.42
C MET A 134 -1.36 0.70 14.84
N LEU A 135 -1.44 1.12 16.11
CA LEU A 135 -2.55 1.95 16.60
C LEU A 135 -2.56 3.34 15.95
N CYS A 136 -1.40 3.98 15.81
CA CYS A 136 -1.28 5.25 15.08
C CYS A 136 -1.71 5.13 13.61
N ALA A 137 -1.32 4.05 12.94
CA ALA A 137 -1.77 3.76 11.57
C ALA A 137 -3.30 3.58 11.50
N SER A 138 -3.88 2.91 12.49
CA SER A 138 -5.34 2.75 12.59
C SER A 138 -6.06 4.10 12.74
N ILE A 139 -5.53 5.00 13.56
CA ILE A 139 -6.06 6.36 13.72
C ILE A 139 -5.95 7.13 12.40
N GLY A 140 -4.81 7.03 11.70
CA GLY A 140 -4.63 7.63 10.38
C GLY A 140 -5.68 7.16 9.36
N LEU A 141 -5.99 5.86 9.32
CA LEU A 141 -7.05 5.33 8.46
C LEU A 141 -8.45 5.80 8.87
N MET A 142 -8.73 5.91 10.17
CA MET A 142 -9.99 6.46 10.68
C MET A 142 -10.16 7.92 10.23
N LEU A 143 -9.11 8.74 10.33
CA LEU A 143 -9.12 10.12 9.81
C LEU A 143 -9.34 10.11 8.30
N GLY A 144 -8.71 9.20 7.55
CA GLY A 144 -8.93 9.02 6.13
C GLY A 144 -10.39 8.71 5.78
N ILE A 145 -11.08 7.86 6.56
CA ILE A 145 -12.51 7.59 6.40
C ILE A 145 -13.34 8.86 6.63
N VAL A 146 -13.05 9.60 7.70
CA VAL A 146 -13.78 10.85 8.02
C VAL A 146 -13.58 11.86 6.89
N LEU A 147 -12.35 12.13 6.49
CA LEU A 147 -12.03 13.08 5.42
C LEU A 147 -12.65 12.69 4.09
N SER A 148 -12.67 11.39 3.75
CA SER A 148 -13.26 10.91 2.49
C SER A 148 -14.76 11.21 2.36
N ARG A 149 -15.47 11.41 3.48
CA ARG A 149 -16.90 11.77 3.49
C ARG A 149 -17.15 13.22 3.07
N PHE A 150 -16.15 14.09 3.25
CA PHE A 150 -16.23 15.49 2.80
C PHE A 150 -15.89 15.65 1.31
N LEU A 151 -15.27 14.63 0.69
CA LEU A 151 -14.98 14.62 -0.74
C LEU A 151 -16.23 14.20 -1.51
N ASN A 152 -16.93 15.16 -2.10
CA ASN A 152 -18.03 14.88 -3.03
C ASN A 152 -17.44 14.34 -4.35
N SER A 153 -17.92 13.22 -4.84
CA SER A 153 -17.55 12.75 -6.18
C SER A 153 -18.26 13.63 -7.21
N VAL A 154 -17.48 14.26 -8.07
CA VAL A 154 -17.99 15.09 -9.18
C VAL A 154 -18.66 14.22 -10.25
N SER A 155 -18.34 12.95 -10.30
CA SER A 155 -18.83 11.98 -11.27
C SER A 155 -19.94 11.10 -10.71
N SER A 156 -21.17 11.61 -10.64
CA SER A 156 -22.35 10.75 -10.42
C SER A 156 -22.67 9.87 -11.64
N ASP A 157 -22.07 10.12 -12.78
CA ASP A 157 -22.42 9.53 -14.08
C ASP A 157 -21.29 8.68 -14.71
N ILE A 158 -20.32 8.21 -13.94
CA ILE A 158 -19.39 7.23 -14.50
C ILE A 158 -20.13 5.91 -14.66
N ILE A 159 -20.55 5.70 -15.90
CA ILE A 159 -20.81 4.42 -16.57
C ILE A 159 -20.96 3.28 -15.56
N LYS A 160 -22.19 2.91 -15.28
CA LYS A 160 -22.50 1.57 -14.78
C LYS A 160 -21.85 0.60 -15.75
N LYS A 161 -20.64 0.15 -15.40
CA LYS A 161 -20.00 -0.94 -16.10
C LYS A 161 -20.98 -2.10 -15.99
N GLU A 162 -21.54 -2.52 -17.11
CA GLU A 162 -22.36 -3.72 -17.16
C GLU A 162 -21.62 -4.83 -16.42
N ASN A 163 -22.36 -5.66 -15.68
CA ASN A 163 -21.82 -6.80 -14.94
C ASN A 163 -21.19 -7.82 -15.90
N SER A 164 -20.06 -7.46 -16.48
CA SER A 164 -19.25 -8.40 -17.23
C SER A 164 -18.63 -9.36 -16.22
N GLY A 165 -18.68 -10.66 -16.50
CA GLY A 165 -18.10 -11.66 -15.63
C GLY A 165 -16.58 -11.42 -15.48
N PHE A 166 -16.02 -11.75 -14.32
CA PHE A 166 -14.60 -11.58 -13.98
C PHE A 166 -13.64 -12.01 -15.12
N PHE A 167 -13.89 -13.15 -15.75
CA PHE A 167 -13.07 -13.63 -16.86
C PHE A 167 -13.22 -12.77 -18.14
N THR A 168 -14.38 -12.17 -18.35
CA THR A 168 -14.61 -11.25 -19.47
C THR A 168 -13.83 -9.95 -19.25
N GLU A 169 -13.86 -9.40 -18.05
CA GLU A 169 -13.07 -8.20 -17.70
C GLU A 169 -11.56 -8.43 -17.85
N LEU A 170 -11.05 -9.60 -17.42
CA LEU A 170 -9.65 -9.94 -17.62
C LEU A 170 -9.28 -10.05 -19.10
N SER A 171 -10.13 -10.72 -19.91
CA SER A 171 -9.87 -10.85 -21.34
C SER A 171 -9.86 -9.51 -22.06
N GLU A 172 -10.78 -8.61 -21.71
CA GLU A 172 -10.82 -7.25 -22.25
C GLU A 172 -9.56 -6.44 -21.88
N GLN A 173 -9.07 -6.56 -20.63
CA GLN A 173 -7.82 -5.92 -20.21
C GLN A 173 -6.62 -6.45 -21.03
N PHE A 174 -6.52 -7.77 -21.25
CA PHE A 174 -5.46 -8.34 -22.10
C PHE A 174 -5.55 -7.87 -23.54
N ILE A 175 -6.75 -7.76 -24.11
CA ILE A 175 -6.98 -7.22 -25.46
C ILE A 175 -6.54 -5.76 -25.53
N GLN A 176 -6.88 -4.95 -24.54
CA GLN A 176 -6.46 -3.54 -24.45
C GLN A 176 -4.92 -3.40 -24.36
N ILE A 177 -4.25 -4.24 -23.59
CA ILE A 177 -2.78 -4.26 -23.50
C ILE A 177 -2.18 -4.52 -24.88
N LYS A 178 -2.75 -5.46 -25.65
CA LYS A 178 -2.25 -5.83 -26.97
C LYS A 178 -2.53 -4.77 -28.03
N SER A 179 -3.69 -4.12 -27.98
CA SER A 179 -4.16 -3.15 -28.98
C SER A 179 -3.64 -1.73 -28.75
N ASN A 180 -3.47 -1.30 -27.49
CA ASN A 180 -3.11 0.07 -27.16
C ASN A 180 -1.60 0.22 -26.88
N LYS A 181 -0.91 0.91 -27.79
CA LYS A 181 0.54 1.15 -27.69
C LYS A 181 0.91 1.92 -26.40
N LEU A 182 0.10 2.90 -26.00
CA LEU A 182 0.34 3.71 -24.80
C LEU A 182 0.26 2.86 -23.53
N VAL A 183 -0.77 2.01 -23.41
CA VAL A 183 -0.92 1.10 -22.26
C VAL A 183 0.29 0.17 -22.16
N ARG A 184 0.74 -0.40 -23.27
CA ARG A 184 1.91 -1.28 -23.30
C ARG A 184 3.20 -0.55 -22.88
N GLN A 185 3.42 0.68 -23.34
CA GLN A 185 4.57 1.49 -22.95
C GLN A 185 4.55 1.82 -21.47
N LEU A 186 3.39 2.19 -20.91
CA LEU A 186 3.22 2.44 -19.48
C LEU A 186 3.47 1.19 -18.63
N LEU A 187 3.03 0.02 -19.09
CA LEU A 187 3.30 -1.23 -18.40
C LEU A 187 4.79 -1.59 -18.38
N ILE A 188 5.49 -1.41 -19.51
CA ILE A 188 6.95 -1.62 -19.57
C ILE A 188 7.67 -0.64 -18.64
N TYR A 189 7.28 0.64 -18.66
CA TYR A 189 7.84 1.66 -17.79
C TYR A 189 7.63 1.29 -16.30
N ALA A 190 6.42 0.93 -15.92
CA ALA A 190 6.10 0.53 -14.55
C ALA A 190 6.89 -0.72 -14.13
N PHE A 191 7.03 -1.71 -15.03
CA PHE A 191 7.82 -2.91 -14.77
C PHE A 191 9.30 -2.58 -14.51
N LEU A 192 9.92 -1.79 -15.39
CA LEU A 192 11.33 -1.39 -15.24
C LEU A 192 11.55 -0.57 -13.97
N TRP A 193 10.64 0.37 -13.67
CA TRP A 193 10.67 1.14 -12.43
C TRP A 193 10.61 0.26 -11.19
N THR A 194 9.67 -0.69 -11.19
CA THR A 194 9.50 -1.62 -10.05
C THR A 194 10.72 -2.53 -9.87
N CYS A 195 11.29 -3.05 -10.96
CA CYS A 195 12.53 -3.83 -10.91
C CYS A 195 13.68 -3.03 -10.27
N LEU A 196 13.86 -1.78 -10.70
CA LEU A 196 14.90 -0.91 -10.15
C LEU A 196 14.67 -0.62 -8.66
N ALA A 197 13.47 -0.21 -8.30
CA ALA A 197 13.11 0.10 -6.92
C ALA A 197 13.29 -1.12 -5.99
N THR A 198 12.87 -2.31 -6.44
CA THR A 198 13.02 -3.56 -5.68
C THR A 198 14.50 -3.91 -5.51
N SER A 199 15.32 -3.77 -6.56
CA SER A 199 16.76 -4.01 -6.48
C SER A 199 17.43 -3.10 -5.47
N LEU A 200 17.13 -1.80 -5.50
CA LEU A 200 17.65 -0.83 -4.53
C LEU A 200 17.21 -1.13 -3.11
N TYR A 201 15.96 -1.56 -2.93
CA TYR A 201 15.44 -1.99 -1.63
C TYR A 201 16.24 -3.17 -1.05
N PHE A 202 16.52 -4.21 -1.86
CA PHE A 202 17.34 -5.34 -1.41
C PHE A 202 18.78 -4.94 -1.07
N PHE A 203 19.41 -4.09 -1.88
CA PHE A 203 20.73 -3.57 -1.56
C PHE A 203 20.74 -2.80 -0.23
N SER A 204 19.72 -1.98 0.00
CA SER A 204 19.58 -1.26 1.27
C SER A 204 19.43 -2.21 2.46
N LEU A 205 18.61 -3.25 2.33
CA LEU A 205 18.46 -4.29 3.35
C LEU A 205 19.78 -5.00 3.66
N GLU A 206 20.53 -5.39 2.61
CA GLU A 206 21.81 -6.08 2.80
C GLU A 206 22.84 -5.21 3.50
N ILE A 207 22.93 -3.93 3.12
CA ILE A 207 23.84 -2.96 3.76
C ILE A 207 23.46 -2.80 5.23
N ILE A 208 22.18 -2.59 5.55
CA ILE A 208 21.73 -2.36 6.92
C ILE A 208 21.96 -3.61 7.80
N ASN A 209 21.69 -4.81 7.26
CA ASN A 209 21.96 -6.06 7.97
C ASN A 209 23.45 -6.30 8.26
N LYS A 210 24.34 -5.81 7.39
CA LYS A 210 25.79 -5.85 7.62
C LYS A 210 26.25 -4.82 8.65
N TYR A 211 25.54 -3.69 8.74
CA TYR A 211 25.90 -2.59 9.64
C TYR A 211 25.47 -2.85 11.08
N SER A 212 24.29 -3.39 11.30
CA SER A 212 23.76 -3.69 12.63
C SER A 212 22.91 -4.96 12.64
N THR A 213 23.02 -5.73 13.73
CA THR A 213 22.17 -6.90 14.02
C THR A 213 21.00 -6.54 14.95
N ASP A 214 21.01 -5.34 15.54
CA ASP A 214 19.92 -4.87 16.39
C ASP A 214 18.73 -4.39 15.55
N VAL A 215 17.58 -5.02 15.77
CA VAL A 215 16.32 -4.74 15.04
C VAL A 215 15.85 -3.30 15.24
N VAL A 216 16.06 -2.74 16.42
CA VAL A 216 15.64 -1.36 16.71
C VAL A 216 16.53 -0.38 15.96
N GLU A 217 17.82 -0.60 15.95
CA GLU A 217 18.78 0.21 15.21
C GLU A 217 18.52 0.12 13.71
N GLN A 218 18.26 -1.06 13.18
CA GLN A 218 17.86 -1.26 11.77
C GLN A 218 16.61 -0.45 11.41
N ARG A 219 15.58 -0.45 12.26
CA ARG A 219 14.36 0.37 12.04
C ARG A 219 14.68 1.86 11.98
N LYS A 220 15.56 2.34 12.86
CA LYS A 220 15.98 3.74 12.86
C LYS A 220 16.76 4.11 11.61
N ILE A 221 17.66 3.24 11.14
CA ILE A 221 18.43 3.46 9.90
C ILE A 221 17.50 3.51 8.69
N PHE A 222 16.53 2.57 8.58
CA PHE A 222 15.52 2.61 7.50
C PHE A 222 14.71 3.88 7.53
N SER A 223 14.24 4.28 8.71
CA SER A 223 13.46 5.50 8.88
C SER A 223 14.25 6.76 8.50
N LEU A 224 15.55 6.79 8.85
CA LEU A 224 16.42 7.88 8.45
C LEU A 224 16.61 7.92 6.92
N ALA A 225 16.85 6.78 6.30
CA ALA A 225 16.98 6.67 4.85
C ALA A 225 15.70 7.15 4.14
N ASP A 226 14.53 6.69 4.58
CA ASP A 226 13.24 7.12 4.04
C ASP A 226 13.03 8.63 4.19
N SER A 227 13.43 9.20 5.32
CA SER A 227 13.28 10.64 5.56
C SER A 227 14.15 11.53 4.68
N VAL A 228 15.24 10.99 4.13
CA VAL A 228 16.15 11.71 3.21
C VAL A 228 15.68 11.58 1.77
N VAL A 229 15.01 10.48 1.42
CA VAL A 229 14.55 10.18 0.05
C VAL A 229 13.18 10.79 -0.26
N THR A 230 12.36 11.08 0.77
CA THR A 230 11.00 11.63 0.63
C THR A 230 11.01 13.14 0.50
#